data_8b065956620a210a042dd57f8022babc
#
_entry.id   8b065956620a210a042dd57f8022babc
#
_cell.length_a   1.000
_cell.length_b   1.000
_cell.length_c   1.000
_cell.angle_alpha   90.00
_cell.angle_beta   90.00
_cell.angle_gamma   90.00
#
_symmetry.space_group_name_H-M   'P 1'
#
loop_
_entity.id
_entity.type
_entity.pdbx_description
1 polymer ?
#
loop_
_entity_poly.entity_id
_entity_poly.type
_entity_poly.pdbx_seq_one_letter_code
_entity_poly.pdbx_strand_id
1 'polypeptide(L)'
;ISEGAKLLESFMPETAEKILAQLGGGHVVEKPEILFQRLDLEEVMKKVEELHPKVKEEKEEEEEGIDIEAKPEITFEDFEKMQFQVGEIISCEAVKKSKKLLCSQVKIGSQVKQIVSGIKAHYTPEEMVGKKVMVLVNLKPAKLAGVLSEGMLLCAEDADGNVCVVSPEKNMPAGSEIC
;
A
#
# COMPACT_ATOMS: atom_id res chain seq x y z
N ILE A 1 45.39 -17.37 -8.01
CA ILE A 1 44.50 -16.99 -9.13
C ILE A 1 43.76 -18.21 -9.66
N SER A 2 44.39 -19.34 -9.97
CA SER A 2 43.72 -20.55 -10.47
C SER A 2 42.70 -21.15 -9.49
N GLU A 3 42.99 -21.16 -8.19
CA GLU A 3 42.03 -21.58 -7.17
C GLU A 3 40.84 -20.63 -7.07
N GLY A 4 41.08 -19.32 -7.15
CA GLY A 4 39.99 -18.33 -7.22
C GLY A 4 39.11 -18.49 -8.45
N ALA A 5 39.71 -18.78 -9.61
CA ALA A 5 38.96 -19.03 -10.85
C ALA A 5 38.04 -20.26 -10.73
N LYS A 6 38.50 -21.35 -10.06
CA LYS A 6 37.67 -22.53 -9.78
C LYS A 6 36.48 -22.23 -8.86
N LEU A 7 36.65 -21.33 -7.89
CA LEU A 7 35.54 -20.90 -7.01
C LEU A 7 34.49 -20.06 -7.76
N LEU A 8 34.91 -19.34 -8.82
CA LEU A 8 34.00 -18.57 -9.66
C LEU A 8 33.16 -19.43 -10.62
N GLU A 9 33.54 -20.68 -10.84
CA GLU A 9 32.90 -21.59 -11.82
C GLU A 9 31.39 -21.76 -11.53
N SER A 10 31.00 -21.75 -10.26
CA SER A 10 29.59 -21.87 -9.85
C SER A 10 28.75 -20.62 -10.18
N PHE A 11 29.36 -19.45 -10.32
CA PHE A 11 28.68 -18.18 -10.56
C PHE A 11 28.88 -17.63 -11.96
N MET A 12 30.05 -17.85 -12.54
CA MET A 12 30.44 -17.33 -13.85
C MET A 12 31.27 -18.40 -14.60
N PRO A 13 30.66 -19.51 -15.08
CA PRO A 13 31.37 -20.65 -15.65
C PRO A 13 32.24 -20.28 -16.86
N GLU A 14 31.69 -19.52 -17.81
CA GLU A 14 32.42 -19.10 -19.00
C GLU A 14 33.64 -18.20 -18.70
N THR A 15 33.48 -17.32 -17.70
CA THR A 15 34.58 -16.42 -17.27
C THR A 15 35.66 -17.19 -16.52
N ALA A 16 35.28 -18.14 -15.69
CA ALA A 16 36.21 -19.02 -14.97
C ALA A 16 37.03 -19.86 -15.95
N GLU A 17 36.40 -20.42 -16.97
CA GLU A 17 37.09 -21.18 -18.03
C GLU A 17 38.07 -20.32 -18.81
N LYS A 18 37.70 -19.10 -19.18
CA LYS A 18 38.58 -18.13 -19.86
C LYS A 18 39.79 -17.73 -18.98
N ILE A 19 39.59 -17.51 -17.68
CA ILE A 19 40.68 -17.22 -16.74
C ILE A 19 41.66 -18.41 -16.66
N LEU A 20 41.15 -19.63 -16.54
CA LEU A 20 41.95 -20.84 -16.48
C LEU A 20 42.72 -21.08 -17.79
N ALA A 21 42.11 -20.82 -18.94
CA ALA A 21 42.74 -20.94 -20.24
C ALA A 21 43.91 -19.93 -20.41
N GLN A 22 43.78 -18.71 -19.90
CA GLN A 22 44.85 -17.69 -19.92
C GLN A 22 46.01 -18.00 -18.94
N LEU A 23 45.77 -18.88 -17.96
CA LEU A 23 46.76 -19.33 -16.97
C LEU A 23 47.41 -20.67 -17.35
N GLY A 24 47.30 -21.10 -18.60
CA GLY A 24 47.76 -22.39 -19.08
C GLY A 24 49.15 -22.79 -18.63
N GLY A 25 49.28 -23.89 -17.85
CA GLY A 25 50.57 -24.47 -17.44
C GLY A 25 51.34 -23.65 -16.40
N GLY A 26 50.75 -22.66 -15.72
CA GLY A 26 51.42 -21.83 -14.70
C GLY A 26 52.10 -20.56 -15.23
N HIS A 27 51.98 -20.30 -16.52
CA HIS A 27 52.44 -19.06 -17.16
C HIS A 27 51.27 -18.32 -17.78
N VAL A 28 51.26 -16.99 -17.67
CA VAL A 28 50.29 -16.14 -18.36
C VAL A 28 50.57 -16.14 -19.86
N VAL A 29 49.53 -16.23 -20.70
CA VAL A 29 49.66 -16.13 -22.15
C VAL A 29 50.29 -14.79 -22.55
N GLU A 30 51.06 -14.78 -23.67
CA GLU A 30 51.79 -13.57 -24.12
C GLU A 30 50.87 -12.36 -24.42
N LYS A 31 49.61 -12.63 -24.81
CA LYS A 31 48.59 -11.60 -25.05
C LYS A 31 47.33 -11.96 -24.30
N PRO A 32 47.21 -11.55 -23.02
CA PRO A 32 46.00 -11.82 -22.25
C PRO A 32 44.81 -11.00 -22.79
N GLU A 33 43.67 -11.61 -22.86
CA GLU A 33 42.41 -10.96 -23.20
C GLU A 33 41.83 -10.25 -21.96
N ILE A 34 41.29 -9.05 -22.15
CA ILE A 34 40.61 -8.29 -21.07
C ILE A 34 39.26 -8.93 -20.86
N LEU A 35 39.08 -9.67 -19.76
CA LEU A 35 37.86 -10.35 -19.41
C LEU A 35 36.80 -9.43 -18.76
N PHE A 36 37.25 -8.40 -18.06
CA PHE A 36 36.42 -7.42 -17.41
C PHE A 36 36.72 -6.03 -17.95
N GLN A 37 35.81 -5.50 -18.74
CA GLN A 37 35.90 -4.14 -19.22
C GLN A 37 35.31 -3.19 -18.16
N ARG A 38 35.82 -1.96 -18.07
CA ARG A 38 35.17 -0.92 -17.28
C ARG A 38 33.87 -0.57 -17.96
N LEU A 39 32.77 -0.78 -17.24
CA LEU A 39 31.44 -0.43 -17.74
C LEU A 39 31.27 1.09 -17.63
N ASP A 40 30.85 1.72 -18.71
CA ASP A 40 30.37 3.09 -18.65
C ASP A 40 28.96 3.10 -18.04
N LEU A 41 28.79 3.91 -17.00
CA LEU A 41 27.54 3.96 -16.25
C LEU A 41 26.36 4.36 -17.16
N GLU A 42 26.60 5.31 -18.07
CA GLU A 42 25.54 5.79 -18.98
C GLU A 42 25.11 4.72 -19.99
N GLU A 43 26.07 3.95 -20.55
CA GLU A 43 25.76 2.86 -21.47
C GLU A 43 25.05 1.68 -20.77
N VAL A 44 25.44 1.39 -19.53
CA VAL A 44 24.80 0.34 -18.73
C VAL A 44 23.38 0.73 -18.36
N MET A 45 23.16 1.97 -17.95
CA MET A 45 21.83 2.47 -17.62
C MET A 45 20.90 2.42 -18.84
N LYS A 46 21.36 2.82 -20.01
CA LYS A 46 20.57 2.69 -21.25
C LYS A 46 20.18 1.25 -21.57
N LYS A 47 21.11 0.30 -21.41
CA LYS A 47 20.84 -1.13 -21.64
C LYS A 47 19.88 -1.71 -20.59
N VAL A 48 19.96 -1.26 -19.34
CA VAL A 48 19.00 -1.66 -18.29
C VAL A 48 17.62 -1.12 -18.60
N GLU A 49 17.49 0.09 -19.09
CA GLU A 49 16.22 0.68 -19.54
C GLU A 49 15.62 -0.06 -20.75
N GLU A 50 16.46 -0.55 -21.67
CA GLU A 50 16.02 -1.35 -22.82
C GLU A 50 15.59 -2.78 -22.43
N LEU A 51 16.29 -3.42 -21.50
CA LEU A 51 16.02 -4.80 -21.04
C LEU A 51 14.87 -4.87 -20.03
N HIS A 52 14.64 -3.82 -19.29
CA HIS A 52 13.52 -3.65 -18.40
C HIS A 52 12.70 -2.43 -18.83
N PRO A 53 11.85 -2.56 -19.90
CA PRO A 53 10.95 -1.49 -20.24
C PRO A 53 9.96 -1.33 -19.09
N LYS A 54 10.29 -0.40 -18.21
CA LYS A 54 9.44 0.13 -17.15
C LYS A 54 8.95 -0.91 -16.12
N VAL A 55 9.78 -1.23 -15.13
CA VAL A 55 9.31 -0.85 -13.80
C VAL A 55 9.06 0.66 -13.92
N LYS A 56 7.82 1.07 -13.98
CA LYS A 56 7.48 2.47 -13.77
C LYS A 56 8.23 2.82 -12.48
N GLU A 57 9.23 3.70 -12.57
CA GLU A 57 9.45 4.64 -11.51
C GLU A 57 8.06 5.21 -11.29
N GLU A 58 7.39 4.74 -10.22
CA GLU A 58 6.47 5.60 -9.55
C GLU A 58 7.35 6.84 -9.31
N LYS A 59 7.23 7.83 -10.20
CA LYS A 59 7.57 9.18 -9.83
C LYS A 59 6.88 9.29 -8.48
N GLU A 60 7.64 9.49 -7.42
CA GLU A 60 7.16 10.23 -6.28
C GLU A 60 6.68 11.54 -6.92
N GLU A 61 5.44 11.53 -7.41
CA GLU A 61 4.69 12.76 -7.58
C GLU A 61 4.76 13.30 -6.16
N GLU A 62 5.48 14.39 -5.98
CA GLU A 62 5.39 15.18 -4.78
C GLU A 62 3.89 15.42 -4.64
N GLU A 63 3.23 14.59 -3.79
CA GLU A 63 1.83 14.76 -3.48
C GLU A 63 1.76 16.16 -2.88
N GLU A 64 1.24 17.10 -3.66
CA GLU A 64 0.99 18.45 -3.17
C GLU A 64 0.10 18.29 -1.94
N GLY A 65 0.66 18.60 -0.77
CA GLY A 65 -0.06 18.47 0.48
C GLY A 65 -1.34 19.31 0.43
N ILE A 66 -2.45 18.75 0.89
CA ILE A 66 -3.73 19.45 0.94
C ILE A 66 -3.76 20.31 2.21
N ASP A 67 -3.78 21.62 2.07
CA ASP A 67 -3.96 22.55 3.16
C ASP A 67 -5.45 22.62 3.54
N ILE A 68 -5.79 22.11 4.73
CA ILE A 68 -7.14 22.17 5.28
C ILE A 68 -7.22 23.31 6.29
N GLU A 69 -8.32 24.08 6.27
CA GLU A 69 -8.58 25.11 7.26
C GLU A 69 -8.55 24.52 8.69
N ALA A 70 -7.67 25.07 9.52
CA ALA A 70 -7.48 24.60 10.89
C ALA A 70 -8.75 24.80 11.73
N LYS A 71 -9.21 23.74 12.36
CA LYS A 71 -10.28 23.79 13.36
C LYS A 71 -9.73 24.26 14.72
N PRO A 72 -10.59 24.74 15.63
CA PRO A 72 -10.18 25.06 16.99
C PRO A 72 -9.51 23.87 17.68
N GLU A 73 -8.51 24.16 18.50
CA GLU A 73 -7.84 23.15 19.32
C GLU A 73 -8.84 22.46 20.26
N ILE A 74 -8.67 21.16 20.43
CA ILE A 74 -9.42 20.36 21.40
C ILE A 74 -8.49 19.87 22.51
N THR A 75 -9.04 19.60 23.70
CA THR A 75 -8.28 19.00 24.79
C THR A 75 -8.14 17.49 24.61
N PHE A 76 -7.15 16.89 25.28
CA PHE A 76 -7.02 15.43 25.32
C PHE A 76 -8.27 14.77 25.91
N GLU A 77 -8.90 15.38 26.91
CA GLU A 77 -10.16 14.91 27.48
C GLU A 77 -11.31 14.89 26.47
N ASP A 78 -11.31 15.80 25.47
CA ASP A 78 -12.32 15.79 24.41
C ASP A 78 -12.07 14.65 23.42
N PHE A 79 -10.80 14.33 23.15
CA PHE A 79 -10.42 13.19 22.32
C PHE A 79 -10.76 11.85 23.00
N GLU A 80 -10.51 11.70 24.30
CA GLU A 80 -10.85 10.50 25.07
C GLU A 80 -12.35 10.15 25.09
N LYS A 81 -13.20 11.15 24.87
CA LYS A 81 -14.64 10.92 24.73
C LYS A 81 -15.02 10.20 23.44
N MET A 82 -14.15 10.20 22.44
CA MET A 82 -14.38 9.53 21.16
C MET A 82 -13.80 8.11 21.22
N GLN A 83 -14.61 7.11 20.83
CA GLN A 83 -14.17 5.73 20.81
C GLN A 83 -14.06 5.25 19.36
N PHE A 84 -12.82 5.00 18.94
CA PHE A 84 -12.53 4.45 17.61
C PHE A 84 -12.20 2.98 17.72
N GLN A 85 -12.73 2.17 16.81
CA GLN A 85 -12.45 0.74 16.73
C GLN A 85 -12.32 0.28 15.28
N VAL A 86 -11.59 -0.81 15.09
CA VAL A 86 -11.54 -1.51 13.81
C VAL A 86 -12.84 -2.31 13.63
N GLY A 87 -13.53 -2.10 12.53
CA GLY A 87 -14.69 -2.88 12.12
C GLY A 87 -14.40 -3.68 10.86
N GLU A 88 -15.10 -4.81 10.68
CA GLU A 88 -15.10 -5.59 9.45
C GLU A 88 -16.47 -5.52 8.79
N ILE A 89 -16.52 -5.11 7.54
CA ILE A 89 -17.79 -4.99 6.80
C ILE A 89 -18.22 -6.40 6.36
N ILE A 90 -19.31 -6.88 6.93
CA ILE A 90 -19.84 -8.21 6.64
C ILE A 90 -20.91 -8.20 5.53
N SER A 91 -21.59 -7.08 5.36
CA SER A 91 -22.50 -6.84 4.23
C SER A 91 -22.62 -5.35 3.94
N CYS A 92 -22.91 -5.01 2.70
CA CYS A 92 -23.11 -3.63 2.27
C CYS A 92 -24.21 -3.58 1.21
N GLU A 93 -25.07 -2.59 1.28
CA GLU A 93 -26.17 -2.39 0.34
C GLU A 93 -26.35 -0.91 0.01
N ALA A 94 -26.82 -0.63 -1.20
CA ALA A 94 -27.16 0.72 -1.59
C ALA A 94 -28.48 1.16 -0.96
N VAL A 95 -28.52 2.36 -0.38
CA VAL A 95 -29.75 2.91 0.20
C VAL A 95 -30.69 3.34 -0.94
N LYS A 96 -31.86 2.69 -1.04
CA LYS A 96 -32.84 2.90 -2.14
C LYS A 96 -33.31 4.35 -2.31
N LYS A 97 -33.35 5.10 -1.19
CA LYS A 97 -33.81 6.50 -1.17
C LYS A 97 -32.70 7.52 -1.36
N SER A 98 -31.46 7.08 -1.61
CA SER A 98 -30.32 7.98 -1.81
C SER A 98 -29.40 7.48 -2.94
N LYS A 99 -28.93 8.43 -3.75
CA LYS A 99 -27.93 8.15 -4.81
C LYS A 99 -26.50 8.12 -4.28
N LYS A 100 -26.27 8.62 -3.05
CA LYS A 100 -24.93 8.82 -2.47
C LYS A 100 -24.61 7.87 -1.31
N LEU A 101 -25.62 7.17 -0.74
CA LEU A 101 -25.45 6.45 0.50
C LEU A 101 -25.34 4.93 0.29
N LEU A 102 -24.39 4.34 1.02
CA LEU A 102 -24.28 2.91 1.27
C LEU A 102 -24.64 2.62 2.73
N CYS A 103 -25.31 1.51 2.96
CA CYS A 103 -25.63 0.98 4.28
C CYS A 103 -24.80 -0.28 4.49
N SER A 104 -23.87 -0.23 5.45
CA SER A 104 -22.97 -1.34 5.76
C SER A 104 -23.32 -1.95 7.11
N GLN A 105 -23.31 -3.28 7.21
CA GLN A 105 -23.30 -3.99 8.47
C GLN A 105 -21.84 -4.24 8.86
N VAL A 106 -21.41 -3.65 9.96
CA VAL A 106 -20.02 -3.68 10.39
C VAL A 106 -19.89 -4.46 11.68
N LYS A 107 -19.14 -5.54 11.62
CA LYS A 107 -18.80 -6.35 12.80
C LYS A 107 -17.69 -5.67 13.58
N ILE A 108 -17.94 -5.41 14.87
CA ILE A 108 -17.02 -4.76 15.79
C ILE A 108 -16.97 -5.63 17.06
N GLY A 109 -15.93 -6.45 17.18
CA GLY A 109 -15.86 -7.48 18.22
C GLY A 109 -17.01 -8.49 18.10
N SER A 110 -17.83 -8.61 19.14
CA SER A 110 -19.03 -9.47 19.17
C SER A 110 -20.30 -8.79 18.66
N GLN A 111 -20.26 -7.49 18.41
CA GLN A 111 -21.43 -6.71 17.98
C GLN A 111 -21.40 -6.45 16.47
N VAL A 112 -22.59 -6.25 15.92
CA VAL A 112 -22.77 -5.77 14.55
C VAL A 112 -23.50 -4.44 14.61
N LYS A 113 -22.93 -3.41 14.00
CA LYS A 113 -23.55 -2.07 13.91
C LYS A 113 -23.90 -1.76 12.47
N GLN A 114 -25.05 -1.14 12.28
CA GLN A 114 -25.46 -0.61 11.00
C GLN A 114 -24.89 0.80 10.82
N ILE A 115 -24.13 1.02 9.77
CA ILE A 115 -23.51 2.31 9.49
C ILE A 115 -23.85 2.76 8.09
N VAL A 116 -24.32 3.99 7.97
CA VAL A 116 -24.64 4.61 6.69
C VAL A 116 -23.58 5.63 6.35
N SER A 117 -22.99 5.53 5.15
CA SER A 117 -21.89 6.39 4.69
C SER A 117 -22.13 6.92 3.27
N GLY A 118 -21.62 8.12 2.99
CA GLY A 118 -21.83 8.85 1.74
C GLY A 118 -20.85 8.49 0.61
N ILE A 119 -20.42 7.23 0.53
CA ILE A 119 -19.31 6.79 -0.32
C ILE A 119 -19.74 6.04 -1.59
N LYS A 120 -21.00 6.00 -1.92
CA LYS A 120 -21.53 5.26 -3.09
C LYS A 120 -20.99 5.73 -4.44
N ALA A 121 -20.48 6.96 -4.51
CA ALA A 121 -19.85 7.48 -5.74
C ALA A 121 -18.46 6.86 -5.99
N HIS A 122 -17.80 6.40 -4.91
CA HIS A 122 -16.40 5.94 -4.94
C HIS A 122 -16.26 4.43 -4.72
N TYR A 123 -17.29 3.77 -4.14
CA TYR A 123 -17.25 2.34 -3.82
C TYR A 123 -18.55 1.65 -4.21
N THR A 124 -18.42 0.43 -4.73
CA THR A 124 -19.55 -0.47 -4.91
C THR A 124 -19.82 -1.26 -3.62
N PRO A 125 -21.06 -1.73 -3.38
CA PRO A 125 -21.36 -2.57 -2.22
C PRO A 125 -20.49 -3.81 -2.13
N GLU A 126 -20.18 -4.44 -3.25
CA GLU A 126 -19.38 -5.66 -3.35
C GLU A 126 -17.93 -5.43 -2.92
N GLU A 127 -17.36 -4.29 -3.31
CA GLU A 127 -15.98 -3.90 -2.93
C GLU A 127 -15.83 -3.61 -1.44
N MET A 128 -16.92 -3.24 -0.77
CA MET A 128 -16.88 -2.91 0.65
C MET A 128 -16.90 -4.15 1.54
N VAL A 129 -17.48 -5.26 1.08
CA VAL A 129 -17.57 -6.48 1.88
C VAL A 129 -16.19 -7.09 2.13
N GLY A 130 -15.91 -7.42 3.38
CA GLY A 130 -14.62 -7.97 3.82
C GLY A 130 -13.55 -6.93 4.15
N LYS A 131 -13.77 -5.64 3.83
CA LYS A 131 -12.82 -4.58 4.20
C LYS A 131 -12.83 -4.35 5.71
N LYS A 132 -11.63 -4.11 6.24
CA LYS A 132 -11.45 -3.60 7.59
C LYS A 132 -11.37 -2.09 7.57
N VAL A 133 -12.14 -1.45 8.41
CA VAL A 133 -12.36 0.00 8.39
C VAL A 133 -12.26 0.57 9.79
N MET A 134 -11.88 1.84 9.90
CA MET A 134 -11.89 2.57 11.15
C MET A 134 -13.28 3.18 11.38
N VAL A 135 -13.82 2.96 12.57
CA VAL A 135 -15.19 3.35 12.93
C VAL A 135 -15.22 4.13 14.24
N LEU A 136 -15.89 5.28 14.25
CA LEU A 136 -16.31 5.96 15.48
C LEU A 136 -17.59 5.26 16.00
N VAL A 137 -17.45 4.53 17.11
CA VAL A 137 -18.48 3.56 17.56
C VAL A 137 -19.45 4.11 18.62
N ASN A 138 -19.08 5.18 19.31
CA ASN A 138 -19.88 5.77 20.38
C ASN A 138 -20.62 7.07 19.96
N LEU A 139 -20.78 7.26 18.65
CA LEU A 139 -21.59 8.34 18.13
C LEU A 139 -23.08 8.08 18.38
N LYS A 140 -23.83 9.13 18.76
CA LYS A 140 -25.28 9.02 18.93
C LYS A 140 -25.92 8.59 17.60
N PRO A 141 -26.77 7.53 17.63
CA PRO A 141 -27.43 7.07 16.42
C PRO A 141 -28.24 8.17 15.72
N ALA A 142 -28.13 8.23 14.39
CA ALA A 142 -28.83 9.20 13.56
C ALA A 142 -29.49 8.53 12.35
N LYS A 143 -30.61 9.08 11.88
CA LYS A 143 -31.29 8.60 10.67
C LYS A 143 -30.83 9.36 9.45
N LEU A 144 -30.25 8.66 8.48
CA LEU A 144 -29.80 9.19 7.18
C LEU A 144 -30.68 8.58 6.06
N ALA A 145 -31.39 9.41 5.33
CA ALA A 145 -32.36 8.99 4.33
C ALA A 145 -33.37 7.90 4.81
N GLY A 146 -33.71 7.96 6.11
CA GLY A 146 -34.64 7.03 6.74
C GLY A 146 -34.01 5.73 7.27
N VAL A 147 -32.71 5.54 7.09
CA VAL A 147 -31.94 4.39 7.58
C VAL A 147 -31.15 4.83 8.82
N LEU A 148 -31.18 4.01 9.89
CA LEU A 148 -30.46 4.30 11.12
C LEU A 148 -28.97 4.03 10.94
N SER A 149 -28.12 5.00 11.34
CA SER A 149 -26.66 4.83 11.45
C SER A 149 -26.25 4.86 12.91
N GLU A 150 -25.54 3.84 13.38
CA GLU A 150 -25.12 3.66 14.78
C GLU A 150 -23.64 3.97 15.01
N GLY A 151 -23.01 4.63 14.05
CA GLY A 151 -21.60 5.04 14.07
C GLY A 151 -21.23 5.74 12.77
N MET A 152 -19.94 6.01 12.59
CA MET A 152 -19.42 6.68 11.41
C MET A 152 -18.14 6.00 10.92
N LEU A 153 -18.07 5.69 9.62
CA LEU A 153 -16.84 5.28 8.96
C LEU A 153 -15.93 6.50 8.78
N LEU A 154 -14.65 6.32 9.05
CA LEU A 154 -13.66 7.34 8.76
C LEU A 154 -13.19 7.21 7.31
N CYS A 155 -13.17 8.33 6.63
CA CYS A 155 -12.71 8.43 5.24
C CYS A 155 -11.77 9.62 5.12
N ALA A 156 -10.76 9.50 4.26
CA ALA A 156 -9.96 10.61 3.78
C ALA A 156 -10.56 11.12 2.47
N GLU A 157 -10.50 12.42 2.24
CA GLU A 157 -10.97 13.06 1.02
C GLU A 157 -9.83 13.93 0.47
N ASP A 158 -9.55 13.81 -0.82
CA ASP A 158 -8.55 14.62 -1.50
C ASP A 158 -9.12 15.95 -2.03
N ALA A 159 -8.26 16.79 -2.64
CA ALA A 159 -8.67 18.08 -3.20
C ALA A 159 -9.67 17.98 -4.35
N ASP A 160 -9.70 16.86 -5.05
CA ASP A 160 -10.60 16.58 -6.19
C ASP A 160 -11.94 15.98 -5.73
N GLY A 161 -12.10 15.73 -4.42
CA GLY A 161 -13.30 15.14 -3.82
C GLY A 161 -13.35 13.60 -3.93
N ASN A 162 -12.21 12.94 -4.23
CA ASN A 162 -12.15 11.50 -4.14
C ASN A 162 -12.08 11.06 -2.68
N VAL A 163 -12.87 10.05 -2.35
CA VAL A 163 -12.99 9.57 -0.97
C VAL A 163 -12.38 8.18 -0.85
N CYS A 164 -11.46 8.04 0.12
CA CYS A 164 -10.85 6.77 0.47
C CYS A 164 -11.21 6.38 1.91
N VAL A 165 -11.63 5.13 2.12
CA VAL A 165 -11.93 4.60 3.45
C VAL A 165 -10.64 4.34 4.20
N VAL A 166 -10.56 4.84 5.44
CA VAL A 166 -9.38 4.63 6.30
C VAL A 166 -9.38 3.21 6.83
N SER A 167 -8.30 2.48 6.54
CA SER A 167 -8.11 1.08 6.91
C SER A 167 -6.82 0.91 7.71
N PRO A 168 -6.73 -0.06 8.64
CA PRO A 168 -5.47 -0.38 9.28
C PRO A 168 -4.50 -1.01 8.26
N GLU A 169 -3.25 -0.57 8.23
CA GLU A 169 -2.19 -1.11 7.37
C GLU A 169 -1.97 -2.62 7.59
N LYS A 170 -1.99 -3.04 8.86
CA LYS A 170 -1.83 -4.44 9.25
C LYS A 170 -3.18 -5.09 9.51
N ASN A 171 -3.23 -6.42 9.33
CA ASN A 171 -4.44 -7.18 9.62
C ASN A 171 -4.76 -7.21 11.12
N MET A 172 -5.59 -6.26 11.56
CA MET A 172 -6.05 -6.17 12.95
C MET A 172 -7.39 -6.89 13.13
N PRO A 173 -7.64 -7.53 14.29
CA PRO A 173 -8.95 -8.10 14.60
C PRO A 173 -10.06 -7.03 14.63
N ALA A 174 -11.27 -7.41 14.21
CA ALA A 174 -12.43 -6.53 14.38
C ALA A 174 -12.72 -6.33 15.87
N GLY A 175 -12.89 -5.07 16.29
CA GLY A 175 -13.04 -4.66 17.69
C GLY A 175 -11.76 -4.12 18.32
N SER A 176 -10.61 -4.18 17.63
CA SER A 176 -9.38 -3.54 18.13
C SER A 176 -9.61 -2.05 18.33
N GLU A 177 -9.19 -1.54 19.48
CA GLU A 177 -9.25 -0.12 19.81
C GLU A 177 -8.17 0.65 19.07
N ILE A 178 -8.51 1.87 18.70
CA ILE A 178 -7.61 2.82 18.06
C ILE A 178 -7.37 3.93 19.08
N CYS A 179 -6.12 4.05 19.52
CA CYS A 179 -5.65 4.96 20.57
C CYS A 179 -4.51 5.85 20.05
#